data_8db64095c084bc8ae7e70daefb00086f
#
_entry.id   8db64095c084bc8ae7e70daefb00086f
#
_cell.length_a   1.000
_cell.length_b   1.000
_cell.length_c   1.000
_cell.angle_alpha   90.00
_cell.angle_beta   90.00
_cell.angle_gamma   90.00
#
_symmetry.space_group_name_H-M   'P 1'
#
loop_
_entity.id
_entity.type
_entity.pdbx_description
1 polymer ?
#
loop_
_entity_poly.entity_id
_entity_poly.type
_entity_poly.pdbx_seq_one_letter_code
_entity_poly.pdbx_strand_id
1 'polypeptide(L)'
;MGYFSNVMRLGRGIVFLFLTLWAIGWMSGCKYFDPDANFIDDHKVWEKIKKEAPELGLDPNFVYAICHAESSLNGNAQSSIARGMMQLTEAAWSAVTNLHYRTAFQWETNVEVGMLYLKRLKGMLESVDMFNYPRLAASYRYGYNALRKEQYMVSRMKTPINRIYRKLFAGQLSPVEPPEN
;
A
#
# COMPACT_ATOMS: atom_id res chain seq x y z
N MET A 1 65.09 30.23 -50.78
CA MET A 1 63.73 30.46 -51.24
C MET A 1 62.98 29.13 -51.10
N GLY A 2 62.11 28.87 -50.30
CA GLY A 2 61.38 29.50 -49.24
C GLY A 2 60.89 28.42 -48.29
N TYR A 3 61.07 28.70 -47.02
CA TYR A 3 60.52 27.90 -45.95
C TYR A 3 59.01 28.19 -45.85
N PHE A 4 58.17 27.22 -45.90
CA PHE A 4 56.84 27.17 -45.27
C PHE A 4 56.19 25.81 -45.55
N SER A 5 56.36 24.83 -44.70
CA SER A 5 55.45 23.71 -44.53
C SER A 5 55.90 22.86 -43.34
N ASN A 6 55.45 23.13 -42.13
CA ASN A 6 55.43 22.15 -41.04
C ASN A 6 54.82 22.81 -39.78
N VAL A 7 53.60 23.29 -39.84
CA VAL A 7 52.80 23.54 -38.62
C VAL A 7 51.34 23.28 -38.98
N MET A 8 50.87 22.04 -38.87
CA MET A 8 49.48 21.69 -38.69
C MET A 8 49.33 20.16 -38.73
N ARG A 9 49.75 19.48 -37.70
CA ARG A 9 49.40 18.05 -37.49
C ARG A 9 49.33 17.63 -36.00
N LEU A 10 49.05 18.53 -35.07
CA LEU A 10 49.00 18.19 -33.65
C LEU A 10 47.66 18.61 -32.95
N GLY A 11 46.58 18.85 -33.69
CA GLY A 11 45.34 19.32 -33.12
C GLY A 11 44.13 18.37 -33.21
N ARG A 12 44.28 17.18 -33.82
CA ARG A 12 43.08 16.34 -34.14
C ARG A 12 42.93 15.10 -33.23
N GLY A 13 43.92 14.75 -32.42
CA GLY A 13 43.91 13.55 -31.57
C GLY A 13 43.36 13.76 -30.14
N ILE A 14 43.39 14.98 -29.64
CA ILE A 14 43.05 15.25 -28.23
C ILE A 14 41.56 15.57 -28.06
N VAL A 15 40.91 16.09 -29.09
CA VAL A 15 39.46 16.42 -29.01
C VAL A 15 38.54 15.19 -29.01
N PHE A 16 38.99 14.08 -29.62
CA PHE A 16 38.19 12.84 -29.65
C PHE A 16 38.26 12.04 -28.34
N LEU A 17 39.29 12.22 -27.52
CA LEU A 17 39.42 11.48 -26.24
C LEU A 17 38.54 12.09 -25.13
N PHE A 18 38.23 13.39 -25.20
CA PHE A 18 37.36 14.04 -24.22
C PHE A 18 35.86 13.82 -24.47
N LEU A 19 35.46 13.57 -25.72
CA LEU A 19 34.04 13.30 -26.04
C LEU A 19 33.61 11.88 -25.69
N THR A 20 34.52 10.92 -25.68
CA THR A 20 34.20 9.52 -25.29
C THR A 20 34.10 9.33 -23.78
N LEU A 21 34.81 10.12 -22.98
CA LEU A 21 34.72 10.08 -21.50
C LEU A 21 33.44 10.79 -20.99
N TRP A 22 32.87 11.71 -21.75
CA TRP A 22 31.61 12.38 -21.38
C TRP A 22 30.37 11.52 -21.66
N ALA A 23 30.44 10.64 -22.67
CA ALA A 23 29.34 9.72 -23.00
C ALA A 23 29.20 8.55 -22.01
N ILE A 24 30.28 8.16 -21.29
CA ILE A 24 30.25 7.06 -20.32
C ILE A 24 29.66 7.54 -18.97
N GLY A 25 29.76 8.83 -18.66
CA GLY A 25 29.22 9.40 -17.41
C GLY A 25 27.71 9.59 -17.37
N TRP A 26 27.01 9.51 -18.51
CA TRP A 26 25.55 9.75 -18.57
C TRP A 26 24.72 8.48 -18.66
N MET A 27 25.33 7.30 -18.68
CA MET A 27 24.59 6.02 -18.67
C MET A 27 24.36 5.44 -17.27
N SER A 28 24.79 6.12 -16.20
CA SER A 28 24.66 5.65 -14.81
C SER A 28 23.44 6.20 -14.08
N GLY A 29 22.34 6.43 -14.74
CA GLY A 29 21.16 7.05 -14.15
C GLY A 29 19.78 6.52 -14.57
N CYS A 30 19.69 5.51 -15.42
CA CYS A 30 18.44 4.77 -15.56
C CYS A 30 18.27 3.90 -14.29
N LYS A 31 17.61 4.45 -13.25
CA LYS A 31 17.00 3.59 -12.23
C LYS A 31 16.06 2.66 -13.00
N TYR A 32 16.41 1.37 -13.02
CA TYR A 32 15.52 0.34 -13.52
C TYR A 32 14.21 0.49 -12.76
N PHE A 33 13.13 0.87 -13.44
CA PHE A 33 11.80 0.93 -12.86
C PHE A 33 11.33 -0.51 -12.70
N ASP A 34 11.44 -1.03 -11.50
CA ASP A 34 10.86 -2.31 -11.13
C ASP A 34 9.40 -2.04 -10.72
N PRO A 35 8.42 -2.42 -11.54
CA PRO A 35 7.02 -2.22 -11.22
C PRO A 35 6.60 -2.98 -9.96
N ASP A 36 7.34 -4.03 -9.57
CA ASP A 36 7.04 -4.88 -8.42
C ASP A 36 7.77 -4.42 -7.14
N ALA A 37 8.70 -3.45 -7.23
CA ALA A 37 9.49 -2.96 -6.08
C ALA A 37 8.67 -2.41 -4.92
N ASN A 38 7.39 -2.12 -5.13
CA ASN A 38 6.48 -1.59 -4.12
C ASN A 38 5.60 -2.67 -3.46
N PHE A 39 5.57 -3.89 -4.04
CA PHE A 39 4.82 -4.99 -3.46
C PHE A 39 5.66 -5.66 -2.36
N ILE A 40 5.03 -5.83 -1.23
CA ILE A 40 5.66 -6.46 -0.07
C ILE A 40 5.41 -7.97 -0.18
N ASP A 41 6.43 -8.75 0.11
CA ASP A 41 6.37 -10.20 0.17
C ASP A 41 5.19 -10.65 1.06
N ASP A 42 4.35 -11.52 0.53
CA ASP A 42 3.10 -11.95 1.15
C ASP A 42 3.33 -12.75 2.44
N HIS A 43 4.40 -13.55 2.53
CA HIS A 43 4.78 -14.24 3.78
C HIS A 43 5.12 -13.24 4.88
N LYS A 44 5.86 -12.15 4.58
CA LYS A 44 6.19 -11.13 5.58
C LYS A 44 4.94 -10.43 6.11
N VAL A 45 4.02 -10.08 5.22
CA VAL A 45 2.77 -9.44 5.60
C VAL A 45 1.92 -10.40 6.44
N TRP A 46 1.81 -11.65 5.99
CA TRP A 46 1.05 -12.67 6.70
C TRP A 46 1.59 -12.94 8.10
N GLU A 47 2.92 -13.14 8.26
CA GLU A 47 3.54 -13.37 9.56
C GLU A 47 3.29 -12.23 10.54
N LYS A 48 3.36 -10.99 10.09
CA LYS A 48 3.02 -9.83 10.92
C LYS A 48 1.55 -9.88 11.36
N ILE A 49 0.64 -10.06 10.42
CA ILE A 49 -0.81 -10.09 10.70
C ILE A 49 -1.17 -11.26 11.60
N LYS A 50 -0.66 -12.48 11.32
CA LYS A 50 -0.90 -13.70 12.10
C LYS A 50 -0.47 -13.52 13.56
N LYS A 51 0.62 -12.80 13.81
CA LYS A 51 1.11 -12.50 15.15
C LYS A 51 0.27 -11.43 15.86
N GLU A 52 -0.05 -10.32 15.21
CA GLU A 52 -0.56 -9.13 15.89
C GLU A 52 -2.10 -9.01 15.90
N ALA A 53 -2.80 -9.52 14.87
CA ALA A 53 -4.25 -9.38 14.77
C ALA A 53 -5.02 -10.06 15.93
N PRO A 54 -4.64 -11.26 16.41
CA PRO A 54 -5.32 -11.91 17.54
C PRO A 54 -5.23 -11.10 18.85
N GLU A 55 -4.12 -10.37 19.09
CA GLU A 55 -3.95 -9.51 20.25
C GLU A 55 -4.94 -8.33 20.25
N LEU A 56 -5.43 -7.96 19.09
CA LEU A 56 -6.45 -6.93 18.89
C LEU A 56 -7.87 -7.50 18.78
N GLY A 57 -8.04 -8.82 18.93
CA GLY A 57 -9.30 -9.52 18.79
C GLY A 57 -9.84 -9.52 17.35
N LEU A 58 -8.94 -9.50 16.35
CA LEU A 58 -9.25 -9.55 14.92
C LEU A 58 -8.90 -10.92 14.36
N ASP A 59 -9.66 -11.37 13.37
CA ASP A 59 -9.32 -12.56 12.60
C ASP A 59 -8.19 -12.23 11.61
N PRO A 60 -7.05 -12.97 11.63
CA PRO A 60 -5.92 -12.67 10.74
C PRO A 60 -6.28 -12.79 9.24
N ASN A 61 -7.11 -13.77 8.86
CA ASN A 61 -7.52 -13.95 7.46
C ASN A 61 -8.34 -12.75 6.97
N PHE A 62 -9.19 -12.22 7.83
CA PHE A 62 -9.96 -11.01 7.53
C PHE A 62 -9.04 -9.81 7.30
N VAL A 63 -8.07 -9.57 8.19
CA VAL A 63 -7.10 -8.47 8.04
C VAL A 63 -6.28 -8.61 6.77
N TYR A 64 -5.78 -9.81 6.48
CA TYR A 64 -5.03 -10.12 5.28
C TYR A 64 -5.84 -9.86 4.00
N ALA A 65 -7.11 -10.27 4.01
CA ALA A 65 -8.03 -10.00 2.91
C ALA A 65 -8.26 -8.48 2.70
N ILE A 66 -8.33 -7.68 3.77
CA ILE A 66 -8.43 -6.22 3.65
C ILE A 66 -7.15 -5.63 3.01
N CYS A 67 -5.94 -6.07 3.40
CA CYS A 67 -4.70 -5.62 2.77
C CYS A 67 -4.68 -5.90 1.26
N HIS A 68 -5.12 -7.08 0.85
CA HIS A 68 -5.26 -7.42 -0.57
C HIS A 68 -6.33 -6.60 -1.28
N ALA A 69 -7.48 -6.40 -0.64
CA ALA A 69 -8.58 -5.63 -1.23
C ALA A 69 -8.21 -4.17 -1.48
N GLU A 70 -7.40 -3.57 -0.61
CA GLU A 70 -7.05 -2.15 -0.68
C GLU A 70 -5.88 -1.88 -1.62
N SER A 71 -4.87 -2.75 -1.69
CA SER A 71 -3.65 -2.44 -2.45
C SER A 71 -2.99 -3.63 -3.13
N SER A 72 -3.49 -4.86 -2.96
CA SER A 72 -2.77 -6.09 -3.36
C SER A 72 -1.37 -6.17 -2.74
N LEU A 73 -1.22 -5.76 -1.47
CA LEU A 73 0.02 -5.70 -0.70
C LEU A 73 1.04 -4.64 -1.19
N ASN A 74 0.62 -3.64 -1.96
CA ASN A 74 1.49 -2.54 -2.33
C ASN A 74 1.67 -1.58 -1.15
N GLY A 75 2.88 -1.53 -0.57
CA GLY A 75 3.21 -0.65 0.57
C GLY A 75 3.16 0.83 0.22
N ASN A 76 3.41 1.18 -1.05
CA ASN A 76 3.41 2.57 -1.54
C ASN A 76 2.11 2.95 -2.28
N ALA A 77 1.05 2.16 -2.11
CA ALA A 77 -0.24 2.49 -2.71
C ALA A 77 -0.72 3.88 -2.25
N GLN A 78 -1.18 4.67 -3.20
CA GLN A 78 -1.71 6.01 -2.95
C GLN A 78 -2.91 6.30 -3.84
N SER A 79 -3.96 6.84 -3.24
CA SER A 79 -5.08 7.46 -3.94
C SER A 79 -5.14 8.96 -3.62
N SER A 80 -6.14 9.66 -4.11
CA SER A 80 -6.35 11.08 -3.78
C SER A 80 -6.59 11.35 -2.29
N ILE A 81 -7.03 10.34 -1.53
CA ILE A 81 -7.46 10.50 -0.13
C ILE A 81 -6.83 9.49 0.84
N ALA A 82 -6.14 8.44 0.36
CA ALA A 82 -5.67 7.35 1.20
C ALA A 82 -4.25 6.92 0.84
N ARG A 83 -3.51 6.34 1.80
CA ARG A 83 -2.10 5.93 1.67
C ARG A 83 -1.83 4.56 2.26
N GLY A 84 -0.82 3.91 1.67
CA GLY A 84 -0.22 2.68 2.15
C GLY A 84 -1.04 1.43 1.88
N MET A 85 -0.55 0.30 2.39
CA MET A 85 -1.07 -1.03 2.11
C MET A 85 -2.57 -1.19 2.41
N MET A 86 -3.03 -0.63 3.51
CA MET A 86 -4.43 -0.70 3.94
C MET A 86 -5.25 0.54 3.53
N GLN A 87 -4.70 1.43 2.67
CA GLN A 87 -5.38 2.62 2.14
C GLN A 87 -6.10 3.45 3.21
N LEU A 88 -5.36 3.77 4.30
CA LEU A 88 -5.91 4.62 5.36
C LEU A 88 -5.99 6.08 4.93
N THR A 89 -7.13 6.71 5.18
CA THR A 89 -7.25 8.18 5.07
C THR A 89 -6.56 8.85 6.25
N GLU A 90 -6.20 10.14 6.11
CA GLU A 90 -5.60 10.89 7.22
C GLU A 90 -6.53 10.96 8.44
N ALA A 91 -7.84 11.06 8.23
CA ALA A 91 -8.83 11.04 9.32
C ALA A 91 -8.88 9.68 10.04
N ALA A 92 -8.82 8.56 9.30
CA ALA A 92 -8.77 7.22 9.89
C ALA A 92 -7.46 7.01 10.67
N TRP A 93 -6.35 7.48 10.14
CA TRP A 93 -5.03 7.47 10.76
C TRP A 93 -5.03 8.21 12.09
N SER A 94 -5.40 9.49 12.07
CA SER A 94 -5.41 10.36 13.25
C SER A 94 -6.44 9.94 14.32
N ALA A 95 -7.44 9.13 13.95
CA ALA A 95 -8.41 8.60 14.90
C ALA A 95 -7.84 7.55 15.86
N VAL A 96 -6.68 6.95 15.56
CA VAL A 96 -6.11 5.81 16.31
C VAL A 96 -4.63 5.95 16.64
N THR A 97 -3.93 6.95 16.08
CA THR A 97 -2.51 7.19 16.36
C THR A 97 -2.16 8.67 16.26
N ASN A 98 -1.10 9.07 16.97
CA ASN A 98 -0.48 10.40 16.87
C ASN A 98 0.72 10.42 15.92
N LEU A 99 1.03 9.32 15.23
CA LEU A 99 2.10 9.27 14.25
C LEU A 99 1.79 10.19 13.07
N HIS A 100 2.82 10.85 12.55
CA HIS A 100 2.66 11.73 11.39
C HIS A 100 2.19 10.91 10.17
N TYR A 101 1.15 11.36 9.47
CA TYR A 101 0.54 10.64 8.33
C TYR A 101 1.51 10.30 7.18
N ARG A 102 2.68 10.95 7.09
CA ARG A 102 3.74 10.58 6.16
C ARG A 102 4.25 9.15 6.37
N THR A 103 4.22 8.64 7.63
CA THR A 103 4.66 7.28 7.94
C THR A 103 3.70 6.20 7.44
N ALA A 104 2.53 6.57 6.88
CA ALA A 104 1.59 5.65 6.27
C ALA A 104 2.15 4.89 5.05
N PHE A 105 3.29 5.30 4.50
CA PHE A 105 4.02 4.57 3.46
C PHE A 105 5.00 3.51 4.01
N GLN A 106 5.22 3.46 5.32
CA GLN A 106 5.94 2.38 5.98
C GLN A 106 4.95 1.23 6.18
N TRP A 107 5.09 0.16 5.43
CA TRP A 107 4.07 -0.87 5.34
C TRP A 107 3.76 -1.53 6.70
N GLU A 108 4.78 -1.79 7.52
CA GLU A 108 4.60 -2.34 8.87
C GLU A 108 3.73 -1.42 9.74
N THR A 109 4.07 -0.14 9.75
CA THR A 109 3.31 0.89 10.49
C THR A 109 1.91 1.04 9.94
N ASN A 110 1.75 0.95 8.61
CA ASN A 110 0.44 1.07 7.97
C ASN A 110 -0.48 -0.09 8.34
N VAL A 111 0.03 -1.32 8.36
CA VAL A 111 -0.73 -2.52 8.78
C VAL A 111 -1.09 -2.44 10.25
N GLU A 112 -0.16 -2.04 11.12
CA GLU A 112 -0.41 -1.85 12.55
C GLU A 112 -1.53 -0.83 12.80
N VAL A 113 -1.42 0.37 12.23
CA VAL A 113 -2.44 1.43 12.39
C VAL A 113 -3.76 1.01 11.74
N GLY A 114 -3.73 0.27 10.63
CA GLY A 114 -4.92 -0.30 9.99
C GLY A 114 -5.66 -1.29 10.88
N MET A 115 -4.92 -2.15 11.60
CA MET A 115 -5.51 -3.07 12.58
C MET A 115 -6.08 -2.31 13.79
N LEU A 116 -5.40 -1.26 14.28
CA LEU A 116 -5.96 -0.40 15.33
C LEU A 116 -7.26 0.29 14.88
N TYR A 117 -7.33 0.72 13.62
CA TYR A 117 -8.55 1.28 13.07
C TYR A 117 -9.67 0.25 12.94
N LEU A 118 -9.37 -0.97 12.51
CA LEU A 118 -10.32 -2.09 12.50
C LEU A 118 -10.83 -2.41 13.90
N LYS A 119 -9.95 -2.46 14.92
CA LYS A 119 -10.33 -2.64 16.33
C LYS A 119 -11.29 -1.55 16.80
N ARG A 120 -11.00 -0.28 16.46
CA ARG A 120 -11.89 0.84 16.77
C ARG A 120 -13.27 0.66 16.14
N LEU A 121 -13.33 0.34 14.85
CA LEU A 121 -14.61 0.11 14.14
C LEU A 121 -15.38 -1.08 14.74
N LYS A 122 -14.67 -2.16 15.09
CA LYS A 122 -15.24 -3.32 15.77
C LYS A 122 -15.89 -2.89 17.10
N GLY A 123 -15.18 -2.17 17.97
CA GLY A 123 -15.71 -1.66 19.22
C GLY A 123 -16.94 -0.77 19.05
N MET A 124 -16.97 0.07 18.00
CA MET A 124 -18.16 0.87 17.68
C MET A 124 -19.36 0.02 17.29
N LEU A 125 -19.15 -1.09 16.57
CA LEU A 125 -20.21 -2.03 16.22
C LEU A 125 -20.67 -2.86 17.42
N GLU A 126 -19.74 -3.29 18.27
CA GLU A 126 -20.03 -4.03 19.50
C GLU A 126 -20.84 -3.18 20.50
N SER A 127 -20.53 -1.89 20.62
CA SER A 127 -21.24 -0.98 21.53
C SER A 127 -22.73 -0.80 21.22
N VAL A 128 -23.17 -1.20 20.03
CA VAL A 128 -24.56 -1.15 19.59
C VAL A 128 -25.11 -2.54 19.23
N ASP A 129 -24.41 -3.60 19.60
CA ASP A 129 -24.77 -5.01 19.36
C ASP A 129 -24.96 -5.33 17.86
N MET A 130 -24.14 -4.69 16.99
CA MET A 130 -24.22 -4.83 15.54
C MET A 130 -22.94 -5.43 14.95
N PHE A 131 -22.05 -5.99 15.76
CA PHE A 131 -20.80 -6.55 15.25
C PHE A 131 -21.03 -7.84 14.47
N ASN A 132 -20.52 -7.88 13.26
CA ASN A 132 -20.11 -9.05 12.49
C ASN A 132 -19.09 -8.60 11.44
N TYR A 133 -18.35 -9.55 10.85
CA TYR A 133 -17.30 -9.22 9.89
C TYR A 133 -17.81 -8.56 8.59
N PRO A 134 -18.97 -8.92 8.00
CA PRO A 134 -19.55 -8.16 6.90
C PRO A 134 -19.77 -6.68 7.21
N ARG A 135 -20.29 -6.36 8.39
CA ARG A 135 -20.48 -4.98 8.84
C ARG A 135 -19.16 -4.28 9.12
N LEU A 136 -18.16 -5.01 9.66
CA LEU A 136 -16.83 -4.47 9.85
C LEU A 136 -16.19 -4.12 8.50
N ALA A 137 -16.27 -5.01 7.51
CA ALA A 137 -15.77 -4.75 6.14
C ALA A 137 -16.50 -3.55 5.50
N ALA A 138 -17.81 -3.44 5.66
CA ALA A 138 -18.60 -2.32 5.16
C ALA A 138 -18.23 -1.00 5.85
N SER A 139 -18.03 -1.03 7.18
CA SER A 139 -17.57 0.13 7.94
C SER A 139 -16.16 0.60 7.53
N TYR A 140 -15.26 -0.34 7.24
CA TYR A 140 -13.92 -0.02 6.76
C TYR A 140 -13.98 0.63 5.38
N ARG A 141 -14.71 -0.01 4.44
CA ARG A 141 -14.76 0.42 3.03
C ARG A 141 -15.51 1.71 2.81
N TYR A 142 -16.63 1.93 3.49
CA TYR A 142 -17.56 3.04 3.25
C TYR A 142 -17.70 3.99 4.42
N GLY A 143 -17.12 3.65 5.56
CA GLY A 143 -17.21 4.40 6.80
C GLY A 143 -18.39 3.96 7.68
N TYR A 144 -18.16 3.92 8.99
CA TYR A 144 -19.17 3.54 10.00
C TYR A 144 -20.47 4.35 9.91
N ASN A 145 -20.37 5.67 9.69
CA ASN A 145 -21.53 6.54 9.60
C ASN A 145 -22.40 6.23 8.36
N ALA A 146 -21.80 5.81 7.25
CA ALA A 146 -22.54 5.38 6.07
C ALA A 146 -23.34 4.10 6.38
N LEU A 147 -22.68 3.09 7.00
CA LEU A 147 -23.36 1.87 7.41
C LEU A 147 -24.49 2.13 8.43
N ARG A 148 -24.25 3.03 9.38
CA ARG A 148 -25.27 3.43 10.37
C ARG A 148 -26.50 4.06 9.71
N LYS A 149 -26.33 4.90 8.69
CA LYS A 149 -27.44 5.50 7.91
C LYS A 149 -28.29 4.43 7.25
N GLU A 150 -27.68 3.34 6.80
CA GLU A 150 -28.36 2.17 6.24
C GLU A 150 -28.84 1.18 7.31
N GLN A 151 -28.96 1.63 8.57
CA GLN A 151 -29.44 0.80 9.69
C GLN A 151 -28.61 -0.48 9.87
N TYR A 152 -27.31 -0.41 9.62
CA TYR A 152 -26.35 -1.52 9.67
C TYR A 152 -26.66 -2.67 8.69
N MET A 153 -27.45 -2.43 7.66
CA MET A 153 -27.79 -3.42 6.63
C MET A 153 -26.78 -3.35 5.47
N VAL A 154 -25.84 -4.31 5.45
CA VAL A 154 -24.83 -4.40 4.37
C VAL A 154 -25.48 -4.56 3.00
N SER A 155 -26.65 -5.21 2.91
CA SER A 155 -27.41 -5.38 1.67
C SER A 155 -27.94 -4.06 1.06
N ARG A 156 -28.01 -2.97 1.85
CA ARG A 156 -28.40 -1.64 1.38
C ARG A 156 -27.20 -0.79 0.96
N MET A 157 -25.99 -1.23 1.29
CA MET A 157 -24.77 -0.54 0.87
C MET A 157 -24.53 -0.73 -0.62
N LYS A 158 -23.82 0.22 -1.23
CA LYS A 158 -23.34 0.07 -2.61
C LYS A 158 -22.54 -1.22 -2.75
N THR A 159 -22.85 -2.03 -3.76
CA THR A 159 -22.09 -3.24 -4.05
C THR A 159 -20.65 -2.87 -4.45
N PRO A 160 -19.62 -3.40 -3.77
CA PRO A 160 -18.23 -3.12 -4.12
C PRO A 160 -17.87 -3.66 -5.50
N ILE A 161 -17.10 -2.91 -6.28
CA ILE A 161 -16.52 -3.40 -7.53
C ILE A 161 -15.45 -4.47 -7.23
N ASN A 162 -14.66 -4.26 -6.18
CA ASN A 162 -13.61 -5.18 -5.74
C ASN A 162 -14.22 -6.53 -5.32
N ARG A 163 -13.71 -7.63 -5.92
CA ARG A 163 -14.22 -9.00 -5.71
C ARG A 163 -14.01 -9.49 -4.28
N ILE A 164 -12.91 -9.10 -3.62
CA ILE A 164 -12.60 -9.49 -2.25
C ILE A 164 -13.64 -8.88 -1.31
N TYR A 165 -13.93 -7.58 -1.44
CA TYR A 165 -14.97 -6.95 -0.63
C TYR A 165 -16.37 -7.57 -0.84
N ARG A 166 -16.72 -7.98 -2.07
CA ARG A 166 -17.99 -8.69 -2.29
C ARG A 166 -18.08 -9.98 -1.49
N LYS A 167 -16.98 -10.75 -1.42
CA LYS A 167 -16.91 -11.98 -0.63
C LYS A 167 -16.97 -11.70 0.88
N LEU A 168 -16.24 -10.67 1.36
CA LEU A 168 -16.30 -10.23 2.75
C LEU A 168 -17.70 -9.78 3.16
N PHE A 169 -18.41 -9.04 2.29
CA PHE A 169 -19.79 -8.62 2.52
C PHE A 169 -20.79 -9.80 2.56
N ALA A 170 -20.45 -10.88 1.85
CA ALA A 170 -21.20 -12.15 1.89
C ALA A 170 -20.86 -13.05 3.08
N GLY A 171 -19.92 -12.63 3.95
CA GLY A 171 -19.54 -13.36 5.16
C GLY A 171 -18.36 -14.32 5.00
N GLN A 172 -17.71 -14.37 3.85
CA GLN A 172 -16.48 -15.15 3.67
C GLN A 172 -15.29 -14.41 4.30
N LEU A 173 -14.71 -14.96 5.38
CA LEU A 173 -13.62 -14.30 6.13
C LEU A 173 -12.26 -14.43 5.44
N SER A 174 -12.01 -15.54 4.75
CA SER A 174 -10.78 -15.81 4.01
C SER A 174 -11.04 -15.88 2.50
N PRO A 175 -11.39 -14.74 1.84
CA PRO A 175 -11.58 -14.70 0.39
C PRO A 175 -10.28 -14.71 -0.40
N VAL A 176 -9.15 -14.55 0.27
CA VAL A 176 -7.77 -14.70 -0.19
C VAL A 176 -7.10 -15.69 0.73
N GLU A 177 -6.52 -16.74 0.17
CA GLU A 177 -5.78 -17.71 0.94
C GLU A 177 -4.42 -17.14 1.35
N PRO A 178 -4.07 -17.18 2.65
CA PRO A 178 -2.74 -16.81 3.08
C PRO A 178 -1.69 -17.76 2.51
N PRO A 179 -0.41 -17.33 2.41
CA PRO A 179 0.67 -18.22 1.98
C PRO A 179 0.83 -19.40 2.93
N GLU A 180 1.19 -20.56 2.38
CA GLU A 180 1.49 -21.75 3.17
C GLU A 180 2.75 -21.53 4.04
N ASN A 181 2.79 -22.12 5.23
CA ASN A 181 3.91 -22.01 6.18
C ASN A 181 5.14 -22.78 5.71
#